data_fc1d47a42d7287a11e3bd87e193ddbf4
#
_entry.id   fc1d47a42d7287a11e3bd87e193ddbf4
#
_cell.length_a   1.000
_cell.length_b   1.000
_cell.length_c   1.000
_cell.angle_alpha   90.00
_cell.angle_beta   90.00
_cell.angle_gamma   90.00
#
_symmetry.space_group_name_H-M   'P 1'
#
loop_
_entity.id
_entity.type
_entity.pdbx_description
1 polymer ?
#
loop_
_entity_poly.entity_id
_entity_poly.type
_entity_poly.pdbx_seq_one_letter_code
_entity_poly.pdbx_strand_id
1 'polypeptide(L)'
;GINNYTFTNRNNTAGVIYIVRDPRDVVISYAKHSSYSIEDCSIDMMTSDNCIFTNKNLISLLGSWSDHYNSWTKNNKNLLLIKYEDLLSNKKKEITKIINFINNFVNISISNEKINNCLNTTTFENMQSMEEKGLFTENNIDEKMNGKIKFFNKGKKNEWKNILDYKIRMELEKKFKNEMSELKYI
;
A
#
# COMPACT_ATOMS: atom_id res chain seq x y z
N GLY A 1 -14.19 12.92 -0.10
CA GLY A 1 -14.83 12.53 1.16
C GLY A 1 -16.33 12.51 1.03
N ILE A 2 -17.03 11.64 1.72
CA ILE A 2 -18.48 11.66 1.82
C ILE A 2 -18.85 12.98 2.52
N ASN A 3 -19.69 13.78 1.89
CA ASN A 3 -20.18 15.08 2.46
C ASN A 3 -19.08 16.10 2.82
N ASN A 4 -17.97 16.14 2.09
CA ASN A 4 -16.84 17.07 2.34
C ASN A 4 -16.11 16.87 3.68
N TYR A 5 -16.37 15.81 4.41
CA TYR A 5 -15.56 15.47 5.59
C TYR A 5 -14.20 14.95 5.16
N THR A 6 -13.15 15.61 5.63
CA THR A 6 -11.77 15.18 5.43
C THR A 6 -11.34 14.27 6.58
N PHE A 7 -10.52 13.26 6.31
CA PHE A 7 -9.92 12.39 7.33
C PHE A 7 -9.12 13.21 8.37
N THR A 8 -8.44 14.24 7.91
CA THR A 8 -7.71 15.19 8.74
C THR A 8 -7.80 16.59 8.14
N ASN A 9 -7.33 17.60 8.83
CA ASN A 9 -7.23 18.96 8.32
C ASN A 9 -5.78 19.45 8.30
N ARG A 10 -5.53 20.54 7.55
CA ARG A 10 -4.18 21.08 7.36
C ARG A 10 -3.51 21.50 8.66
N ASN A 11 -4.27 21.94 9.65
CA ASN A 11 -3.71 22.40 10.93
C ASN A 11 -3.21 21.23 11.80
N ASN A 12 -3.79 20.05 11.60
CA ASN A 12 -3.46 18.85 12.37
C ASN A 12 -2.57 17.87 11.58
N THR A 13 -2.10 18.26 10.38
CA THR A 13 -1.28 17.40 9.50
C THR A 13 0.04 18.10 9.22
N ALA A 14 1.10 17.65 9.87
CA ALA A 14 2.45 18.18 9.64
C ALA A 14 2.98 17.79 8.25
N GLY A 15 2.74 16.55 7.82
CA GLY A 15 3.15 16.03 6.52
C GLY A 15 2.54 14.66 6.24
N VAL A 16 2.72 14.18 5.01
CA VAL A 16 2.21 12.89 4.54
C VAL A 16 3.37 12.05 4.02
N ILE A 17 3.46 10.82 4.47
CA ILE A 17 4.31 9.79 3.87
C ILE A 17 3.37 8.86 3.11
N TYR A 18 3.47 8.88 1.78
CA TYR A 18 2.64 8.07 0.91
C TYR A 18 3.47 6.97 0.25
N ILE A 19 3.11 5.71 0.51
CA ILE A 19 3.74 4.56 -0.11
C ILE A 19 2.87 4.10 -1.26
N VAL A 20 3.41 4.15 -2.47
CA VAL A 20 2.73 3.71 -3.69
C VAL A 20 3.37 2.43 -4.22
N ARG A 21 2.56 1.58 -4.83
CA ARG A 21 3.00 0.35 -5.50
C ARG A 21 2.38 0.26 -6.89
N ASP A 22 3.07 -0.42 -7.82
CA ASP A 22 2.55 -0.71 -9.16
C ASP A 22 1.15 -1.33 -9.07
N PRO A 23 0.09 -0.69 -9.67
CA PRO A 23 -1.28 -1.17 -9.54
C PRO A 23 -1.48 -2.59 -10.08
N ARG A 24 -0.63 -3.05 -10.99
CA ARG A 24 -0.65 -4.42 -11.52
C ARG A 24 -0.20 -5.45 -10.47
N ASP A 25 0.71 -5.08 -9.56
CA ASP A 25 1.08 -5.92 -8.42
C ASP A 25 0.10 -5.73 -7.25
N VAL A 26 -0.52 -4.54 -7.12
CA VAL A 26 -1.53 -4.27 -6.07
C VAL A 26 -2.75 -5.16 -6.28
N VAL A 27 -3.28 -5.28 -7.50
CA VAL A 27 -4.47 -6.08 -7.77
C VAL A 27 -4.29 -7.55 -7.38
N ILE A 28 -3.11 -8.11 -7.63
CA ILE A 28 -2.78 -9.50 -7.24
C ILE A 28 -2.74 -9.65 -5.72
N SER A 29 -2.14 -8.67 -5.04
CA SER A 29 -2.07 -8.68 -3.58
C SER A 29 -3.45 -8.48 -2.96
N TYR A 30 -4.26 -7.59 -3.54
CA TYR A 30 -5.62 -7.31 -3.09
C TYR A 30 -6.53 -8.54 -3.26
N ALA A 31 -6.48 -9.21 -4.40
CA ALA A 31 -7.22 -10.44 -4.66
C ALA A 31 -6.93 -11.53 -3.62
N LYS A 32 -5.65 -11.71 -3.26
CA LYS A 32 -5.27 -12.66 -2.20
C LYS A 32 -5.78 -12.26 -0.83
N HIS A 33 -5.68 -10.96 -0.49
CA HIS A 33 -6.10 -10.45 0.82
C HIS A 33 -7.61 -10.52 1.02
N SER A 34 -8.38 -10.28 -0.04
CA SER A 34 -9.85 -10.26 0.01
C SER A 34 -10.49 -11.61 -0.31
N SER A 35 -9.73 -12.63 -0.74
CA SER A 35 -10.25 -13.91 -1.26
C SER A 35 -11.19 -13.74 -2.45
N TYR A 36 -10.99 -12.69 -3.24
CA TYR A 36 -11.71 -12.46 -4.50
C TYR A 36 -10.86 -12.80 -5.71
N SER A 37 -11.50 -12.88 -6.88
CA SER A 37 -10.77 -13.06 -8.13
C SER A 37 -9.94 -11.80 -8.46
N ILE A 38 -8.88 -11.98 -9.26
CA ILE A 38 -8.09 -10.83 -9.76
C ILE A 38 -8.98 -9.94 -10.65
N GLU A 39 -9.93 -10.52 -11.38
CA GLU A 39 -10.87 -9.80 -12.23
C GLU A 39 -11.79 -8.89 -11.39
N ASP A 40 -12.43 -9.42 -10.35
CA ASP A 40 -13.29 -8.64 -9.45
C ASP A 40 -12.49 -7.50 -8.79
N CYS A 41 -11.31 -7.82 -8.25
CA CYS A 41 -10.45 -6.80 -7.63
C CYS A 41 -9.96 -5.74 -8.63
N SER A 42 -9.78 -6.08 -9.90
CA SER A 42 -9.42 -5.10 -10.92
C SER A 42 -10.57 -4.12 -11.19
N ILE A 43 -11.82 -4.61 -11.20
CA ILE A 43 -13.01 -3.78 -11.33
C ILE A 43 -13.11 -2.83 -10.11
N ASP A 44 -12.98 -3.35 -8.91
CA ASP A 44 -12.99 -2.56 -7.67
C ASP A 44 -11.94 -1.45 -7.70
N MET A 45 -10.70 -1.80 -8.05
CA MET A 45 -9.60 -0.83 -8.14
C MET A 45 -9.81 0.26 -9.20
N MET A 46 -10.58 -0.02 -10.25
CA MET A 46 -10.91 0.95 -11.30
C MET A 46 -12.15 1.79 -10.98
N THR A 47 -12.90 1.44 -9.93
CA THR A 47 -14.17 2.07 -9.56
C THR A 47 -13.97 3.21 -8.58
N SER A 48 -14.40 4.43 -8.94
CA SER A 48 -14.22 5.62 -8.09
C SER A 48 -15.05 5.61 -6.81
N ASP A 49 -16.16 4.90 -6.80
CA ASP A 49 -17.07 4.80 -5.64
C ASP A 49 -16.83 3.52 -4.82
N ASN A 50 -15.67 2.91 -4.99
CA ASN A 50 -15.32 1.67 -4.27
C ASN A 50 -15.30 1.89 -2.76
N CYS A 51 -16.08 1.08 -2.05
CA CYS A 51 -16.24 1.12 -0.59
C CYS A 51 -16.03 -0.27 0.00
N ILE A 52 -15.33 -0.34 1.12
CA ILE A 52 -15.24 -1.55 1.93
C ILE A 52 -16.14 -1.42 3.16
N PHE A 53 -16.97 -2.43 3.37
CA PHE A 53 -17.77 -2.58 4.58
C PHE A 53 -17.03 -3.52 5.54
N THR A 54 -16.75 -3.04 6.74
CA THR A 54 -16.16 -3.89 7.79
C THR A 54 -17.26 -4.47 8.66
N ASN A 55 -17.00 -5.59 9.35
CA ASN A 55 -17.93 -6.25 10.28
C ASN A 55 -18.41 -5.34 11.43
N LYS A 56 -17.85 -4.16 11.59
CA LYS A 56 -18.22 -3.14 12.59
C LYS A 56 -19.11 -2.04 12.02
N ASN A 57 -19.74 -2.26 10.87
CA ASN A 57 -20.54 -1.26 10.15
C ASN A 57 -19.76 0.04 9.81
N LEU A 58 -18.44 -0.03 9.76
CA LEU A 58 -17.63 1.07 9.29
C LEU A 58 -17.50 0.97 7.77
N ILE A 59 -17.83 2.07 7.12
CA ILE A 59 -17.67 2.21 5.67
C ILE A 59 -16.34 2.90 5.43
N SER A 60 -15.42 2.23 4.72
CA SER A 60 -14.19 2.82 4.24
C SER A 60 -14.32 3.13 2.76
N LEU A 61 -14.34 4.41 2.42
CA LEU A 61 -14.33 4.85 1.03
C LEU A 61 -12.90 4.81 0.49
N LEU A 62 -12.62 3.87 -0.39
CA LEU A 62 -11.29 3.73 -1.01
C LEU A 62 -11.16 4.54 -2.30
N GLY A 63 -12.22 4.59 -3.10
CA GLY A 63 -12.17 5.06 -4.47
C GLY A 63 -11.34 4.15 -5.37
N SER A 64 -11.05 4.60 -6.59
CA SER A 64 -10.10 3.91 -7.45
C SER A 64 -8.66 4.10 -6.96
N TRP A 65 -7.73 3.30 -7.49
CA TRP A 65 -6.30 3.47 -7.20
C TRP A 65 -5.81 4.88 -7.55
N SER A 66 -6.26 5.46 -8.67
CA SER A 66 -5.96 6.85 -9.04
C SER A 66 -6.56 7.87 -8.09
N ASP A 67 -7.83 7.67 -7.65
CA ASP A 67 -8.47 8.58 -6.71
C ASP A 67 -7.74 8.59 -5.38
N HIS A 68 -7.38 7.42 -4.88
CA HIS A 68 -6.59 7.27 -3.66
C HIS A 68 -5.24 7.97 -3.79
N TYR A 69 -4.48 7.71 -4.86
CA TYR A 69 -3.20 8.36 -5.14
C TYR A 69 -3.34 9.88 -5.20
N ASN A 70 -4.28 10.37 -6.02
CA ASN A 70 -4.47 11.80 -6.24
C ASN A 70 -4.96 12.54 -4.99
N SER A 71 -5.81 11.91 -4.18
CA SER A 71 -6.34 12.52 -2.94
C SER A 71 -5.23 12.85 -1.94
N TRP A 72 -4.21 12.00 -1.86
CA TRP A 72 -3.09 12.19 -0.95
C TRP A 72 -1.96 13.04 -1.53
N THR A 73 -1.72 12.97 -2.84
CA THR A 73 -0.55 13.61 -3.46
C THR A 73 -0.82 15.03 -3.91
N LYS A 74 -1.99 15.32 -4.52
CA LYS A 74 -2.25 16.62 -5.14
C LYS A 74 -2.49 17.76 -4.15
N ASN A 75 -2.94 17.48 -2.93
CA ASN A 75 -3.38 18.51 -1.98
C ASN A 75 -2.44 18.68 -0.78
N ASN A 76 -1.32 17.95 -0.71
CA ASN A 76 -0.40 18.00 0.41
C ASN A 76 0.92 18.67 0.01
N LYS A 77 1.20 19.84 0.61
CA LYS A 77 2.46 20.57 0.37
C LYS A 77 3.68 19.84 0.93
N ASN A 78 3.49 19.17 2.07
CA ASN A 78 4.53 18.39 2.73
C ASN A 78 4.26 16.91 2.46
N LEU A 79 4.75 16.42 1.34
CA LEU A 79 4.57 15.03 0.91
C LEU A 79 5.92 14.36 0.69
N LEU A 80 6.10 13.20 1.27
CA LEU A 80 7.15 12.25 0.90
C LEU A 80 6.51 11.06 0.18
N LEU A 81 6.77 10.95 -1.12
CA LEU A 81 6.37 9.82 -1.93
C LEU A 81 7.46 8.74 -1.94
N ILE A 82 7.08 7.51 -1.62
CA ILE A 82 7.97 6.34 -1.61
C ILE A 82 7.35 5.24 -2.47
N LYS A 83 8.15 4.66 -3.36
CA LYS A 83 7.71 3.47 -4.11
C LYS A 83 8.01 2.22 -3.29
N TYR A 84 7.05 1.32 -3.21
CA TYR A 84 7.22 0.01 -2.55
C TYR A 84 8.39 -0.78 -3.14
N GLU A 85 8.59 -0.69 -4.44
CA GLU A 85 9.67 -1.33 -5.17
C GLU A 85 11.05 -0.81 -4.74
N ASP A 86 11.13 0.48 -4.37
CA ASP A 86 12.36 1.09 -3.86
C ASP A 86 12.64 0.63 -2.41
N LEU A 87 11.59 0.49 -1.59
CA LEU A 87 11.72 -0.11 -0.25
C LEU A 87 12.25 -1.55 -0.33
N LEU A 88 11.80 -2.34 -1.30
CA LEU A 88 12.31 -3.69 -1.51
C LEU A 88 13.77 -3.70 -2.00
N SER A 89 14.13 -2.74 -2.85
CA SER A 89 15.45 -2.71 -3.49
C SER A 89 16.53 -2.10 -2.60
N ASN A 90 16.18 -1.06 -1.82
CA ASN A 90 17.11 -0.35 -0.93
C ASN A 90 16.40 0.21 0.31
N LYS A 91 15.95 -0.71 1.17
CA LYS A 91 15.20 -0.36 2.38
C LYS A 91 15.89 0.70 3.24
N LYS A 92 17.23 0.60 3.44
CA LYS A 92 18.00 1.55 4.26
C LYS A 92 17.89 2.98 3.72
N LYS A 93 18.04 3.16 2.41
CA LYS A 93 17.93 4.47 1.77
C LYS A 93 16.55 5.07 1.96
N GLU A 94 15.49 4.28 1.76
CA GLU A 94 14.12 4.77 1.86
C GLU A 94 13.74 5.08 3.33
N ILE A 95 14.18 4.26 4.30
CA ILE A 95 13.99 4.56 5.74
C ILE A 95 14.74 5.85 6.11
N THR A 96 15.94 6.07 5.59
CA THR A 96 16.67 7.33 5.83
C THR A 96 15.91 8.53 5.29
N LYS A 97 15.29 8.44 4.11
CA LYS A 97 14.41 9.50 3.59
C LYS A 97 13.24 9.79 4.52
N ILE A 98 12.59 8.74 5.06
CA ILE A 98 11.49 8.87 6.01
C ILE A 98 11.94 9.62 7.27
N ILE A 99 13.07 9.21 7.85
CA ILE A 99 13.63 9.85 9.05
C ILE A 99 13.94 11.33 8.79
N ASN A 100 14.59 11.64 7.67
CA ASN A 100 14.89 13.02 7.30
C ASN A 100 13.61 13.85 7.08
N PHE A 101 12.60 13.25 6.48
CA PHE A 101 11.31 13.92 6.30
C PHE A 101 10.63 14.23 7.63
N ILE A 102 10.60 13.27 8.56
CA ILE A 102 10.04 13.47 9.90
C ILE A 102 10.82 14.55 10.67
N ASN A 103 12.15 14.60 10.50
CA ASN A 103 13.01 15.61 11.14
C ASN A 103 12.72 17.06 10.70
N ASN A 104 11.99 17.27 9.61
CA ASN A 104 11.53 18.62 9.25
C ASN A 104 10.47 19.17 10.21
N PHE A 105 9.81 18.30 10.99
CA PHE A 105 8.70 18.65 11.87
C PHE A 105 9.03 18.44 13.35
N VAL A 106 9.84 17.45 13.65
CA VAL A 106 10.20 17.05 15.02
C VAL A 106 11.68 16.71 15.07
N ASN A 107 12.36 17.20 16.09
CA ASN A 107 13.80 16.94 16.25
C ASN A 107 14.02 15.52 16.79
N ILE A 108 14.23 14.55 15.90
CA ILE A 108 14.48 13.15 16.26
C ILE A 108 15.92 12.79 15.93
N SER A 109 16.68 12.39 16.96
CA SER A 109 18.00 11.79 16.77
C SER A 109 17.91 10.27 16.79
N ILE A 110 18.12 9.64 15.64
CA ILE A 110 18.11 8.17 15.50
C ILE A 110 19.51 7.69 15.17
N SER A 111 20.07 6.84 16.03
CA SER A 111 21.39 6.26 15.79
C SER A 111 21.36 5.25 14.62
N ASN A 112 22.49 5.09 13.95
CA ASN A 112 22.66 4.06 12.92
C ASN A 112 22.38 2.64 13.45
N GLU A 113 22.65 2.38 14.71
CA GLU A 113 22.32 1.12 15.36
C GLU A 113 20.80 0.86 15.38
N LYS A 114 19.99 1.86 15.78
CA LYS A 114 18.53 1.75 15.76
C LYS A 114 17.99 1.53 14.34
N ILE A 115 18.57 2.20 13.34
CA ILE A 115 18.21 1.98 11.95
C ILE A 115 18.51 0.54 11.53
N ASN A 116 19.71 0.05 11.84
CA ASN A 116 20.12 -1.31 11.50
C ASN A 116 19.23 -2.36 12.21
N ASN A 117 18.90 -2.14 13.48
CA ASN A 117 17.99 -3.01 14.23
C ASN A 117 16.59 -3.05 13.56
N CYS A 118 16.05 -1.88 13.18
CA CYS A 118 14.79 -1.82 12.44
C CYS A 118 14.86 -2.61 11.12
N LEU A 119 15.94 -2.45 10.35
CA LEU A 119 16.15 -3.16 9.10
C LEU A 119 16.19 -4.68 9.31
N ASN A 120 16.88 -5.15 10.33
CA ASN A 120 17.03 -6.57 10.64
C ASN A 120 15.74 -7.20 11.15
N THR A 121 15.01 -6.50 12.03
CA THR A 121 13.76 -7.02 12.62
C THR A 121 12.60 -7.02 11.65
N THR A 122 12.61 -6.15 10.63
CA THR A 122 11.56 -6.02 9.61
C THR A 122 11.93 -6.68 8.28
N THR A 123 12.80 -7.69 8.26
CA THR A 123 13.00 -8.51 7.07
C THR A 123 11.71 -9.28 6.76
N PHE A 124 11.54 -9.66 5.49
CA PHE A 124 10.33 -10.38 5.07
C PHE A 124 10.19 -11.71 5.82
N GLU A 125 11.29 -12.42 6.00
CA GLU A 125 11.37 -13.68 6.74
C GLU A 125 10.98 -13.51 8.20
N ASN A 126 11.46 -12.45 8.86
CA ASN A 126 11.08 -12.14 10.24
C ASN A 126 9.61 -11.81 10.37
N MET A 127 9.06 -11.03 9.44
CA MET A 127 7.63 -10.69 9.43
C MET A 127 6.77 -11.94 9.19
N GLN A 128 7.15 -12.84 8.30
CA GLN A 128 6.49 -14.14 8.13
C GLN A 128 6.56 -14.99 9.40
N SER A 129 7.73 -15.05 10.04
CA SER A 129 7.90 -15.79 11.30
C SER A 129 7.03 -15.22 12.43
N MET A 130 6.89 -13.89 12.51
CA MET A 130 5.99 -13.27 13.48
C MET A 130 4.52 -13.61 13.21
N GLU A 131 4.11 -13.63 11.96
CA GLU A 131 2.77 -14.05 11.54
C GLU A 131 2.50 -15.52 11.92
N GLU A 132 3.44 -16.42 11.63
CA GLU A 132 3.33 -17.85 11.98
C GLU A 132 3.25 -18.08 13.49
N LYS A 133 3.91 -17.25 14.29
CA LYS A 133 3.86 -17.28 15.75
C LYS A 133 2.62 -16.61 16.35
N GLY A 134 1.71 -16.09 15.52
CA GLY A 134 0.52 -15.38 15.96
C GLY A 134 0.78 -14.02 16.60
N LEU A 135 1.95 -13.44 16.40
CA LEU A 135 2.31 -12.11 16.91
C LEU A 135 1.83 -10.98 15.97
N PHE A 136 1.22 -11.33 14.85
CA PHE A 136 0.64 -10.41 13.88
C PHE A 136 -0.87 -10.65 13.82
N THR A 137 -1.66 -9.61 14.11
CA THR A 137 -3.11 -9.73 14.35
C THR A 137 -3.98 -9.38 13.14
N GLU A 138 -3.41 -8.90 12.04
CA GLU A 138 -4.15 -8.47 10.85
C GLU A 138 -4.39 -9.59 9.82
N ASN A 139 -4.44 -10.83 10.31
CA ASN A 139 -4.74 -11.98 9.46
C ASN A 139 -6.23 -12.01 9.12
N ASN A 140 -6.58 -12.02 7.84
CA ASN A 140 -7.94 -12.31 7.41
C ASN A 140 -8.20 -13.82 7.51
N ILE A 141 -9.46 -14.15 7.85
CA ILE A 141 -9.94 -15.52 7.79
C ILE A 141 -10.60 -15.71 6.43
N ASP A 142 -10.14 -16.69 5.67
CA ASP A 142 -10.85 -17.13 4.47
C ASP A 142 -12.07 -17.94 4.92
N GLU A 143 -13.24 -17.32 4.87
CA GLU A 143 -14.51 -17.97 5.26
C GLU A 143 -14.84 -19.19 4.35
N LYS A 144 -14.33 -19.19 3.10
CA LYS A 144 -14.58 -20.29 2.15
C LYS A 144 -13.69 -21.51 2.40
N MET A 145 -12.49 -21.28 2.90
CA MET A 145 -11.50 -22.34 3.11
C MET A 145 -11.25 -22.66 4.58
N ASN A 146 -11.95 -22.00 5.51
CA ASN A 146 -11.75 -22.12 6.97
C ASN A 146 -10.28 -21.96 7.41
N GLY A 147 -9.49 -21.22 6.64
CA GLY A 147 -8.07 -21.03 6.84
C GLY A 147 -7.66 -19.56 7.03
N LYS A 148 -6.55 -19.34 7.72
CA LYS A 148 -5.94 -18.01 7.82
C LYS A 148 -5.25 -17.66 6.49
N ILE A 149 -5.59 -16.51 5.94
CA ILE A 149 -4.86 -15.96 4.79
C ILE A 149 -3.56 -15.37 5.31
N LYS A 150 -2.42 -15.84 4.77
CA LYS A 150 -1.13 -15.25 5.11
C LYS A 150 -1.04 -13.84 4.56
N PHE A 151 -0.84 -12.87 5.44
CA PHE A 151 -0.62 -11.47 5.08
C PHE A 151 0.72 -11.28 4.36
N PHE A 152 1.80 -11.85 4.94
CA PHE A 152 3.14 -11.84 4.33
C PHE A 152 3.30 -13.01 3.37
N ASN A 153 2.71 -12.91 2.16
CA ASN A 153 2.74 -14.02 1.21
C ASN A 153 4.07 -14.07 0.43
N LYS A 154 4.24 -13.21 -0.57
CA LYS A 154 5.44 -13.24 -1.43
C LYS A 154 6.27 -11.95 -1.40
N GLY A 155 5.65 -10.80 -1.22
CA GLY A 155 6.30 -9.50 -1.10
C GLY A 155 7.13 -9.06 -2.31
N LYS A 156 7.11 -9.83 -3.41
CA LYS A 156 7.96 -9.60 -4.58
C LYS A 156 7.41 -8.47 -5.47
N LYS A 157 8.30 -7.80 -6.18
CA LYS A 157 7.95 -6.83 -7.23
C LYS A 157 7.84 -7.53 -8.60
N ASN A 158 7.03 -6.96 -9.49
CA ASN A 158 6.84 -7.42 -10.86
C ASN A 158 6.27 -8.86 -10.99
N GLU A 159 5.54 -9.35 -9.99
CA GLU A 159 4.85 -10.65 -10.10
C GLU A 159 3.76 -10.63 -11.17
N TRP A 160 3.19 -9.44 -11.43
CA TRP A 160 2.18 -9.24 -12.45
C TRP A 160 2.60 -9.75 -13.83
N LYS A 161 3.89 -9.73 -14.16
CA LYS A 161 4.40 -10.21 -15.46
C LYS A 161 4.12 -11.67 -15.72
N ASN A 162 3.99 -12.46 -14.65
CA ASN A 162 3.82 -13.92 -14.73
C ASN A 162 2.40 -14.37 -14.36
N ILE A 163 1.62 -13.52 -13.72
CA ILE A 163 0.34 -13.91 -13.11
C ILE A 163 -0.83 -13.19 -13.77
N LEU A 164 -0.65 -11.90 -14.13
CA LEU A 164 -1.76 -11.07 -14.57
C LEU A 164 -2.13 -11.38 -16.02
N ASP A 165 -3.43 -11.64 -16.23
CA ASP A 165 -3.98 -11.79 -17.57
C ASP A 165 -3.73 -10.52 -18.41
N TYR A 166 -3.46 -10.72 -19.71
CA TYR A 166 -3.17 -9.63 -20.64
C TYR A 166 -4.28 -8.61 -20.73
N LYS A 167 -5.53 -9.05 -20.75
CA LYS A 167 -6.70 -8.14 -20.85
C LYS A 167 -6.81 -7.25 -19.61
N ILE A 168 -6.75 -7.85 -18.43
CA ILE A 168 -6.78 -7.11 -17.15
C ILE A 168 -5.62 -6.12 -17.08
N ARG A 169 -4.41 -6.56 -17.47
CA ARG A 169 -3.25 -5.68 -17.54
C ARG A 169 -3.52 -4.44 -18.40
N MET A 170 -4.03 -4.63 -19.61
CA MET A 170 -4.29 -3.53 -20.55
C MET A 170 -5.36 -2.57 -20.03
N GLU A 171 -6.39 -3.08 -19.35
CA GLU A 171 -7.44 -2.26 -18.75
C GLU A 171 -6.88 -1.40 -17.59
N LEU A 172 -6.07 -1.97 -16.70
CA LEU A 172 -5.38 -1.23 -15.62
C LEU A 172 -4.43 -0.17 -16.17
N GLU A 173 -3.57 -0.53 -17.15
CA GLU A 173 -2.64 0.40 -17.79
C GLU A 173 -3.35 1.55 -18.50
N LYS A 174 -4.48 1.27 -19.15
CA LYS A 174 -5.33 2.29 -19.78
C LYS A 174 -5.99 3.20 -18.74
N LYS A 175 -6.58 2.62 -17.71
CA LYS A 175 -7.31 3.36 -16.66
C LYS A 175 -6.38 4.26 -15.85
N PHE A 176 -5.19 3.78 -15.49
CA PHE A 176 -4.24 4.47 -14.62
C PHE A 176 -3.05 5.09 -15.35
N LYS A 177 -3.17 5.28 -16.67
CA LYS A 177 -2.08 5.70 -17.55
C LYS A 177 -1.32 6.93 -17.03
N ASN A 178 -2.03 7.94 -16.58
CA ASN A 178 -1.42 9.23 -16.18
C ASN A 178 -0.53 9.04 -14.94
N GLU A 179 -1.06 8.43 -13.90
CA GLU A 179 -0.37 8.21 -12.63
C GLU A 179 0.76 7.18 -12.78
N MET A 180 0.53 6.14 -13.60
CA MET A 180 1.57 5.15 -13.89
C MET A 180 2.73 5.76 -14.68
N SER A 181 2.47 6.68 -15.62
CA SER A 181 3.52 7.41 -16.35
C SER A 181 4.25 8.37 -15.42
N GLU A 182 3.55 9.14 -14.58
CA GLU A 182 4.14 10.02 -13.56
C GLU A 182 5.08 9.24 -12.64
N LEU A 183 4.64 8.05 -12.21
CA LEU A 183 5.40 7.15 -11.35
C LEU A 183 6.44 6.30 -12.10
N LYS A 184 6.55 6.41 -13.43
CA LYS A 184 7.46 5.61 -14.26
C LYS A 184 7.26 4.10 -14.12
N TYR A 185 6.03 3.66 -14.09
CA TYR A 185 5.65 2.25 -14.20
C TYR A 185 5.41 1.83 -15.66
N ILE A 186 5.11 2.81 -16.51
CA ILE A 186 5.03 2.71 -17.98
C ILE A 186 5.69 3.91 -18.63
#